data_95c7f7a34c54cb527fd337959d47cde0
#
_entry.id   95c7f7a34c54cb527fd337959d47cde0
#
_cell.length_a   1.000
_cell.length_b   1.000
_cell.length_c   1.000
_cell.angle_alpha   90.00
_cell.angle_beta   90.00
_cell.angle_gamma   90.00
#
_symmetry.space_group_name_H-M   'P 1'
#
loop_
_entity.id
_entity.type
_entity.pdbx_description
1 polymer ?
#
loop_
_entity_poly.entity_id
_entity_poly.type
_entity_poly.pdbx_seq_one_letter_code
_entity_poly.pdbx_strand_id
1 'polypeptide(L)'
;MTTTNSHEFWDDRTVMVTGGSGFLGKHLVEDLESRSDDVEIFVPRSNEYDLRKKADIKRAFEDSSADTVIHLAATVGGIGANRENPGRYFYDNAVMGIQLIEQARQYGVEKFTILGTICAYPKHTPVPFKEQNLFGGYPEETNAPYGIAKKALLTQSKAYRKQWNFNSIYLLPVNLYGPRDDFDLETSHVIPAIIRKCIEARERGNDAITAWGTGEPTREFLYVKDAAEGILDATERYNASDPVNLGSGEEISIRKLINIIADQTGFEGDIEWDTSKPDGQPRRKLDTTRAKERFDWEASTAFREGLQATIEWYEDNRDDIHGDE
;
A
#
# COMPACT_ATOMS: atom_id res chain seq x y z
N MET A 1 9.47 20.88 -22.94
CA MET A 1 8.80 20.32 -21.77
C MET A 1 9.31 21.13 -20.60
N THR A 2 8.49 22.01 -20.06
CA THR A 2 8.82 22.86 -18.91
C THR A 2 8.85 21.95 -17.68
N THR A 3 10.01 21.79 -17.07
CA THR A 3 10.14 21.25 -15.71
C THR A 3 9.47 22.24 -14.77
N THR A 4 8.20 22.03 -14.46
CA THR A 4 7.55 22.69 -13.32
C THR A 4 8.36 22.30 -12.08
N ASN A 5 8.76 23.28 -11.29
CA ASN A 5 9.39 23.05 -9.99
C ASN A 5 8.42 22.21 -9.15
N SER A 6 8.87 21.15 -8.52
CA SER A 6 8.02 20.24 -7.71
C SER A 6 7.26 20.96 -6.59
N HIS A 7 7.76 22.09 -6.12
CA HIS A 7 7.11 22.92 -5.10
C HIS A 7 5.85 23.63 -5.62
N GLU A 8 5.81 24.10 -6.87
CA GLU A 8 4.67 24.86 -7.42
C GLU A 8 3.36 24.05 -7.55
N PHE A 9 3.40 22.72 -7.59
CA PHE A 9 2.17 21.90 -7.71
C PHE A 9 1.37 21.86 -6.39
N TRP A 10 2.07 21.84 -5.27
CA TRP A 10 1.46 21.67 -3.94
C TRP A 10 1.09 23.00 -3.27
N ASP A 11 1.63 24.12 -3.77
CA ASP A 11 1.37 25.45 -3.22
C ASP A 11 -0.12 25.81 -3.36
N ASP A 12 -0.69 26.36 -2.29
CA ASP A 12 -2.12 26.75 -2.19
C ASP A 12 -3.13 25.60 -2.41
N ARG A 13 -2.69 24.32 -2.33
CA ARG A 13 -3.60 23.16 -2.46
C ARG A 13 -4.14 22.70 -1.12
N THR A 14 -5.41 22.28 -1.16
CA THR A 14 -6.03 21.53 -0.07
C THR A 14 -6.13 20.06 -0.45
N VAL A 15 -5.34 19.22 0.21
CA VAL A 15 -5.20 17.78 -0.09
C VAL A 15 -5.94 16.94 0.94
N MET A 16 -6.98 16.23 0.51
CA MET A 16 -7.61 15.20 1.35
C MET A 16 -6.87 13.88 1.21
N VAL A 17 -6.27 13.40 2.31
CA VAL A 17 -5.59 12.10 2.37
C VAL A 17 -6.44 11.11 3.16
N THR A 18 -7.26 10.31 2.47
CA THR A 18 -8.02 9.27 3.16
C THR A 18 -7.10 8.13 3.57
N GLY A 19 -7.21 7.65 4.79
CA GLY A 19 -6.24 6.70 5.35
C GLY A 19 -4.90 7.33 5.75
N GLY A 20 -4.82 8.66 5.80
CA GLY A 20 -3.61 9.42 6.16
C GLY A 20 -3.08 9.14 7.57
N SER A 21 -3.88 8.53 8.45
CA SER A 21 -3.44 8.11 9.78
C SER A 21 -2.95 6.65 9.86
N GLY A 22 -3.05 5.89 8.77
CA GLY A 22 -2.58 4.51 8.68
C GLY A 22 -1.08 4.40 8.43
N PHE A 23 -0.61 3.17 8.25
CA PHE A 23 0.80 2.86 8.00
C PHE A 23 1.41 3.71 6.87
N LEU A 24 0.98 3.52 5.63
CA LEU A 24 1.45 4.30 4.48
C LEU A 24 1.09 5.80 4.61
N GLY A 25 -0.11 6.08 5.13
CA GLY A 25 -0.66 7.43 5.17
C GLY A 25 0.16 8.41 6.01
N LYS A 26 0.70 7.98 7.15
CA LYS A 26 1.55 8.82 8.00
C LYS A 26 2.83 9.25 7.27
N HIS A 27 3.48 8.32 6.56
CA HIS A 27 4.68 8.64 5.78
C HIS A 27 4.38 9.56 4.60
N LEU A 28 3.23 9.35 3.94
CA LEU A 28 2.80 10.20 2.84
C LEU A 28 2.47 11.62 3.31
N VAL A 29 1.80 11.77 4.45
CA VAL A 29 1.49 13.08 5.04
C VAL A 29 2.78 13.80 5.41
N GLU A 30 3.72 13.14 6.10
CA GLU A 30 5.02 13.70 6.46
C GLU A 30 5.85 14.16 5.22
N ASP A 31 5.86 13.36 4.14
CA ASP A 31 6.52 13.74 2.89
C ASP A 31 5.80 14.94 2.23
N LEU A 32 4.46 14.92 2.19
CA LEU A 32 3.66 16.01 1.61
C LEU A 32 3.87 17.32 2.36
N GLU A 33 3.90 17.33 3.70
CA GLU A 33 4.23 18.48 4.53
C GLU A 33 5.61 19.06 4.21
N SER A 34 6.56 18.21 3.80
CA SER A 34 7.91 18.64 3.43
C SER A 34 8.01 19.25 2.02
N ARG A 35 7.00 19.06 1.16
CA ARG A 35 7.00 19.53 -0.24
C ARG A 35 6.56 20.98 -0.40
N SER A 36 5.72 21.49 0.49
CA SER A 36 5.28 22.88 0.46
C SER A 36 4.83 23.32 1.85
N ASP A 37 5.23 24.52 2.26
CA ASP A 37 4.78 25.16 3.51
C ASP A 37 3.33 25.67 3.41
N ASP A 38 2.80 25.81 2.19
CA ASP A 38 1.48 26.38 1.89
C ASP A 38 0.42 25.30 1.59
N VAL A 39 0.76 23.98 1.66
CA VAL A 39 -0.19 22.91 1.47
C VAL A 39 -1.10 22.71 2.69
N GLU A 40 -2.41 22.70 2.48
CA GLU A 40 -3.36 22.33 3.53
C GLU A 40 -3.69 20.83 3.43
N ILE A 41 -3.53 20.09 4.53
CA ILE A 41 -3.75 18.63 4.56
C ILE A 41 -4.94 18.29 5.44
N PHE A 42 -5.95 17.66 4.86
CA PHE A 42 -7.11 17.14 5.58
C PHE A 42 -7.10 15.62 5.62
N VAL A 43 -7.05 15.05 6.83
CA VAL A 43 -7.09 13.59 7.05
C VAL A 43 -8.41 13.21 7.71
N PRO A 44 -9.41 12.70 6.96
CA PRO A 44 -10.68 12.25 7.55
C PRO A 44 -10.45 11.00 8.41
N ARG A 45 -10.73 11.12 9.71
CA ARG A 45 -10.59 10.03 10.67
C ARG A 45 -11.83 9.16 10.67
N SER A 46 -11.67 7.84 10.72
CA SER A 46 -12.77 6.87 10.58
C SER A 46 -13.82 6.93 11.71
N ASN A 47 -13.46 7.45 12.88
CA ASN A 47 -14.40 7.70 13.98
C ASN A 47 -15.32 8.91 13.73
N GLU A 48 -14.93 9.83 12.83
CA GLU A 48 -15.67 11.03 12.47
C GLU A 48 -16.32 10.92 11.10
N TYR A 49 -15.61 10.31 10.14
CA TYR A 49 -16.03 10.18 8.74
C TYR A 49 -15.97 8.71 8.28
N ASP A 50 -17.11 8.02 8.38
CA ASP A 50 -17.25 6.66 7.84
C ASP A 50 -17.40 6.72 6.31
N LEU A 51 -16.31 6.50 5.58
CA LEU A 51 -16.28 6.58 4.12
C LEU A 51 -17.17 5.54 3.40
N ARG A 52 -17.82 4.61 4.13
CA ARG A 52 -18.87 3.74 3.60
C ARG A 52 -20.22 4.47 3.53
N LYS A 53 -20.33 5.61 4.19
CA LYS A 53 -21.55 6.43 4.22
C LYS A 53 -21.41 7.67 3.34
N LYS A 54 -22.26 7.78 2.35
CA LYS A 54 -22.27 8.93 1.44
C LYS A 54 -22.40 10.27 2.16
N ALA A 55 -23.14 10.33 3.27
CA ALA A 55 -23.31 11.55 4.06
C ALA A 55 -22.00 12.01 4.69
N ASP A 56 -21.21 11.07 5.23
CA ASP A 56 -19.91 11.38 5.84
C ASP A 56 -18.88 11.78 4.79
N ILE A 57 -18.88 11.15 3.60
CA ILE A 57 -18.03 11.58 2.49
C ILE A 57 -18.37 13.03 2.07
N LYS A 58 -19.64 13.37 1.94
CA LYS A 58 -20.05 14.74 1.62
C LYS A 58 -19.55 15.74 2.66
N ARG A 59 -19.75 15.41 3.95
CA ARG A 59 -19.27 16.26 5.05
C ARG A 59 -17.75 16.43 4.99
N ALA A 60 -17.00 15.37 4.69
CA ALA A 60 -15.54 15.48 4.55
C ALA A 60 -15.13 16.45 3.43
N PHE A 61 -15.85 16.48 2.30
CA PHE A 61 -15.61 17.47 1.24
C PHE A 61 -16.06 18.88 1.61
N GLU A 62 -17.17 19.02 2.33
CA GLU A 62 -17.66 20.30 2.82
C GLU A 62 -16.71 20.93 3.85
N ASP A 63 -16.18 20.10 4.76
CA ASP A 63 -15.29 20.54 5.81
C ASP A 63 -13.86 20.83 5.30
N SER A 64 -13.38 20.07 4.30
CA SER A 64 -12.02 20.23 3.76
C SER A 64 -11.93 21.21 2.60
N SER A 65 -12.99 21.36 1.79
CA SER A 65 -12.92 22.04 0.48
C SER A 65 -11.78 21.54 -0.43
N ALA A 66 -11.42 20.25 -0.32
CA ALA A 66 -10.25 19.70 -0.99
C ALA A 66 -10.35 19.76 -2.52
N ASP A 67 -9.32 20.27 -3.16
CA ASP A 67 -9.12 20.26 -4.62
C ASP A 67 -8.35 19.02 -5.10
N THR A 68 -7.59 18.39 -4.23
CA THR A 68 -6.80 17.19 -4.50
C THR A 68 -7.15 16.09 -3.50
N VAL A 69 -7.30 14.86 -3.99
CA VAL A 69 -7.60 13.69 -3.14
C VAL A 69 -6.60 12.57 -3.39
N ILE A 70 -6.01 12.05 -2.32
CA ILE A 70 -5.20 10.82 -2.34
C ILE A 70 -5.93 9.77 -1.51
N HIS A 71 -6.49 8.74 -2.21
CA HIS A 71 -7.31 7.72 -1.60
C HIS A 71 -6.49 6.48 -1.23
N LEU A 72 -5.99 6.44 0.01
CA LEU A 72 -5.25 5.30 0.58
C LEU A 72 -6.14 4.40 1.45
N ALA A 73 -7.26 4.93 1.96
CA ALA A 73 -8.13 4.18 2.85
C ALA A 73 -8.57 2.84 2.22
N ALA A 74 -8.40 1.78 2.99
CA ALA A 74 -8.82 0.44 2.61
C ALA A 74 -9.08 -0.42 3.86
N THR A 75 -9.96 -1.40 3.72
CA THR A 75 -10.07 -2.50 4.68
C THR A 75 -9.19 -3.62 4.14
N VAL A 76 -8.05 -3.85 4.79
CA VAL A 76 -7.02 -4.81 4.37
C VAL A 76 -6.59 -5.69 5.55
N GLY A 77 -5.93 -6.81 5.25
CA GLY A 77 -5.35 -7.70 6.24
C GLY A 77 -4.57 -8.82 5.56
N GLY A 78 -3.89 -9.64 6.34
CA GLY A 78 -3.16 -10.81 5.87
C GLY A 78 -4.05 -11.86 5.19
N ILE A 79 -3.46 -12.95 4.70
CA ILE A 79 -4.17 -14.05 4.00
C ILE A 79 -5.28 -14.65 4.87
N GLY A 80 -5.04 -14.80 6.19
CA GLY A 80 -6.03 -15.29 7.15
C GLY A 80 -7.28 -14.43 7.17
N ALA A 81 -7.12 -13.14 7.44
CA ALA A 81 -8.21 -12.18 7.52
C ALA A 81 -9.02 -12.05 6.21
N ASN A 82 -8.35 -12.12 5.05
CA ASN A 82 -9.03 -12.15 3.74
C ASN A 82 -9.92 -13.40 3.55
N ARG A 83 -9.48 -14.57 4.03
CA ARG A 83 -10.25 -15.81 3.96
C ARG A 83 -11.48 -15.81 4.87
N GLU A 84 -11.36 -15.18 6.04
CA GLU A 84 -12.43 -15.09 7.02
C GLU A 84 -13.48 -14.03 6.68
N ASN A 85 -13.08 -12.94 6.04
CA ASN A 85 -13.93 -11.76 5.81
C ASN A 85 -14.06 -11.35 4.32
N PRO A 86 -14.22 -12.26 3.33
CA PRO A 86 -14.16 -11.91 1.92
C PRO A 86 -15.25 -10.93 1.49
N GLY A 87 -16.47 -11.10 2.00
CA GLY A 87 -17.61 -10.22 1.70
C GLY A 87 -17.43 -8.81 2.23
N ARG A 88 -16.91 -8.66 3.46
CA ARG A 88 -16.63 -7.37 4.06
C ARG A 88 -15.54 -6.63 3.30
N TYR A 89 -14.45 -7.31 2.95
CA TYR A 89 -13.33 -6.70 2.23
C TYR A 89 -13.73 -6.26 0.83
N PHE A 90 -14.59 -7.03 0.14
CA PHE A 90 -15.17 -6.60 -1.12
C PHE A 90 -16.04 -5.35 -0.94
N TYR A 91 -17.02 -5.43 -0.02
CA TYR A 91 -18.04 -4.38 0.14
C TYR A 91 -17.41 -3.06 0.61
N ASP A 92 -16.64 -3.08 1.68
CA ASP A 92 -16.06 -1.87 2.28
C ASP A 92 -15.18 -1.12 1.26
N ASN A 93 -14.26 -1.83 0.58
CA ASN A 93 -13.37 -1.21 -0.40
C ASN A 93 -14.10 -0.72 -1.65
N ALA A 94 -15.09 -1.46 -2.13
CA ALA A 94 -15.88 -1.04 -3.29
C ALA A 94 -16.72 0.19 -2.97
N VAL A 95 -17.50 0.16 -1.88
CA VAL A 95 -18.42 1.24 -1.55
C VAL A 95 -17.71 2.54 -1.21
N MET A 96 -16.61 2.47 -0.42
CA MET A 96 -15.80 3.66 -0.12
C MET A 96 -15.27 4.31 -1.38
N GLY A 97 -14.56 3.55 -2.21
CA GLY A 97 -13.91 4.10 -3.40
C GLY A 97 -14.91 4.60 -4.44
N ILE A 98 -15.97 3.83 -4.74
CA ILE A 98 -17.01 4.22 -5.73
C ILE A 98 -17.69 5.52 -5.33
N GLN A 99 -18.08 5.65 -4.06
CA GLN A 99 -18.76 6.84 -3.57
C GLN A 99 -17.81 8.04 -3.47
N LEU A 100 -16.57 7.81 -3.03
CA LEU A 100 -15.58 8.88 -2.92
C LEU A 100 -15.25 9.50 -4.29
N ILE A 101 -15.02 8.68 -5.32
CA ILE A 101 -14.76 9.14 -6.70
C ILE A 101 -15.97 9.94 -7.22
N GLU A 102 -17.21 9.49 -6.99
CA GLU A 102 -18.41 10.22 -7.44
C GLU A 102 -18.57 11.55 -6.70
N GLN A 103 -18.34 11.58 -5.38
CA GLN A 103 -18.42 12.84 -4.65
C GLN A 103 -17.28 13.79 -5.06
N ALA A 104 -16.05 13.31 -5.21
CA ALA A 104 -14.92 14.12 -5.68
C ALA A 104 -15.25 14.82 -7.01
N ARG A 105 -15.85 14.09 -7.97
CA ARG A 105 -16.32 14.69 -9.22
C ARG A 105 -17.38 15.77 -9.01
N GLN A 106 -18.35 15.54 -8.11
CA GLN A 106 -19.44 16.49 -7.84
C GLN A 106 -18.94 17.76 -7.14
N TYR A 107 -17.93 17.64 -6.27
CA TYR A 107 -17.29 18.78 -5.58
C TYR A 107 -16.19 19.46 -6.40
N GLY A 108 -15.94 19.00 -7.64
CA GLY A 108 -15.01 19.69 -8.54
C GLY A 108 -13.53 19.43 -8.24
N VAL A 109 -13.22 18.28 -7.60
CA VAL A 109 -11.83 17.89 -7.34
C VAL A 109 -11.01 17.88 -8.64
N GLU A 110 -9.88 18.57 -8.64
CA GLU A 110 -9.02 18.75 -9.81
C GLU A 110 -8.10 17.54 -10.06
N LYS A 111 -7.67 16.87 -8.96
CA LYS A 111 -6.80 15.71 -9.03
C LYS A 111 -7.23 14.63 -8.05
N PHE A 112 -7.35 13.39 -8.53
CA PHE A 112 -7.72 12.25 -7.72
C PHE A 112 -6.76 11.07 -7.92
N THR A 113 -6.03 10.68 -6.87
CA THR A 113 -5.11 9.53 -6.88
C THR A 113 -5.75 8.33 -6.19
N ILE A 114 -5.86 7.22 -6.91
CA ILE A 114 -6.44 5.97 -6.41
C ILE A 114 -5.33 4.96 -6.16
N LEU A 115 -5.26 4.43 -4.95
CA LEU A 115 -4.37 3.32 -4.65
C LEU A 115 -5.07 2.00 -4.91
N GLY A 116 -4.56 1.26 -5.92
CA GLY A 116 -4.91 -0.11 -6.24
C GLY A 116 -4.11 -1.12 -5.40
N THR A 117 -3.81 -2.28 -5.98
CA THR A 117 -3.05 -3.35 -5.30
C THR A 117 -2.50 -4.35 -6.30
N ILE A 118 -1.32 -4.93 -6.03
CA ILE A 118 -0.79 -6.08 -6.77
C ILE A 118 -1.75 -7.28 -6.73
N CYS A 119 -2.54 -7.43 -5.67
CA CYS A 119 -3.55 -8.50 -5.54
C CYS A 119 -4.66 -8.45 -6.59
N ALA A 120 -4.77 -7.35 -7.35
CA ALA A 120 -5.72 -7.22 -8.45
C ALA A 120 -5.28 -7.96 -9.72
N TYR A 121 -4.01 -8.34 -9.85
CA TYR A 121 -3.53 -9.09 -11.01
C TYR A 121 -4.09 -10.52 -11.06
N PRO A 122 -4.30 -11.06 -12.27
CA PRO A 122 -4.70 -12.46 -12.42
C PRO A 122 -3.71 -13.43 -11.78
N LYS A 123 -4.23 -14.55 -11.25
CA LYS A 123 -3.43 -15.60 -10.60
C LYS A 123 -2.27 -16.10 -11.46
N HIS A 124 -2.47 -16.19 -12.76
CA HIS A 124 -1.50 -16.73 -13.74
C HIS A 124 -0.89 -15.62 -14.62
N THR A 125 -0.64 -14.44 -14.05
CA THR A 125 0.02 -13.35 -14.78
C THR A 125 1.50 -13.70 -15.03
N PRO A 126 2.03 -13.53 -16.25
CA PRO A 126 3.47 -13.63 -16.51
C PRO A 126 4.28 -12.65 -15.66
N VAL A 127 5.39 -13.12 -15.11
CA VAL A 127 6.31 -12.30 -14.29
C VAL A 127 7.43 -11.71 -15.15
N PRO A 128 7.74 -10.40 -15.05
CA PRO A 128 7.12 -9.39 -14.19
C PRO A 128 5.72 -8.98 -14.65
N PHE A 129 4.85 -8.64 -13.71
CA PHE A 129 3.46 -8.25 -13.99
C PHE A 129 3.42 -6.87 -14.68
N LYS A 130 2.92 -6.83 -15.89
CA LYS A 130 2.72 -5.59 -16.64
C LYS A 130 1.28 -5.11 -16.50
N GLU A 131 1.06 -3.80 -16.42
CA GLU A 131 -0.26 -3.20 -16.18
C GLU A 131 -1.30 -3.62 -17.24
N GLN A 132 -0.89 -3.89 -18.46
CA GLN A 132 -1.75 -4.40 -19.52
C GLN A 132 -2.34 -5.80 -19.22
N ASN A 133 -1.71 -6.56 -18.33
CA ASN A 133 -2.18 -7.89 -17.93
C ASN A 133 -3.28 -7.84 -16.86
N LEU A 134 -3.54 -6.67 -16.25
CA LEU A 134 -4.43 -6.51 -15.10
C LEU A 134 -5.83 -7.10 -15.31
N PHE A 135 -6.38 -7.00 -16.52
CA PHE A 135 -7.70 -7.55 -16.88
C PHE A 135 -7.64 -8.88 -17.63
N GLY A 136 -6.48 -9.54 -17.70
CA GLY A 136 -6.28 -10.78 -18.44
C GLY A 136 -6.84 -12.07 -17.77
N GLY A 137 -7.48 -11.93 -16.58
CA GLY A 137 -8.05 -13.08 -15.87
C GLY A 137 -8.53 -12.73 -14.45
N TYR A 138 -8.87 -13.79 -13.70
CA TYR A 138 -9.33 -13.69 -12.32
C TYR A 138 -8.14 -13.68 -11.33
N PRO A 139 -8.18 -12.85 -10.27
CA PRO A 139 -7.15 -12.84 -9.24
C PRO A 139 -7.07 -14.17 -8.48
N GLU A 140 -6.04 -14.33 -7.66
CA GLU A 140 -5.94 -15.45 -6.73
C GLU A 140 -7.13 -15.43 -5.76
N GLU A 141 -7.74 -16.59 -5.51
CA GLU A 141 -9.09 -16.75 -4.94
C GLU A 141 -9.26 -16.08 -3.56
N THR A 142 -8.23 -16.13 -2.71
CA THR A 142 -8.28 -15.53 -1.36
C THR A 142 -8.25 -14.01 -1.40
N ASN A 143 -7.54 -13.44 -2.37
CA ASN A 143 -7.39 -12.00 -2.57
C ASN A 143 -8.41 -11.42 -3.57
N ALA A 144 -9.11 -12.29 -4.31
CA ALA A 144 -9.99 -11.87 -5.39
C ALA A 144 -11.07 -10.85 -4.96
N PRO A 145 -11.77 -11.01 -3.82
CA PRO A 145 -12.78 -10.04 -3.41
C PRO A 145 -12.20 -8.62 -3.29
N TYR A 146 -11.08 -8.47 -2.59
CA TYR A 146 -10.36 -7.21 -2.45
C TYR A 146 -9.83 -6.70 -3.81
N GLY A 147 -9.16 -7.57 -4.57
CA GLY A 147 -8.58 -7.24 -5.87
C GLY A 147 -9.61 -6.77 -6.89
N ILE A 148 -10.79 -7.40 -6.94
CA ILE A 148 -11.89 -7.02 -7.83
C ILE A 148 -12.52 -5.69 -7.40
N ALA A 149 -12.71 -5.46 -6.10
CA ALA A 149 -13.17 -4.16 -5.60
C ALA A 149 -12.26 -3.04 -6.08
N LYS A 150 -10.94 -3.20 -5.94
CA LYS A 150 -9.95 -2.21 -6.43
C LYS A 150 -9.97 -2.07 -7.96
N LYS A 151 -10.11 -3.16 -8.74
CA LYS A 151 -10.28 -3.08 -10.21
C LYS A 151 -11.52 -2.30 -10.64
N ALA A 152 -12.62 -2.39 -9.89
CA ALA A 152 -13.83 -1.61 -10.17
C ALA A 152 -13.55 -0.10 -10.16
N LEU A 153 -12.71 0.37 -9.23
CA LEU A 153 -12.32 1.77 -9.14
C LEU A 153 -11.51 2.24 -10.37
N LEU A 154 -10.62 1.40 -10.90
CA LEU A 154 -9.93 1.71 -12.16
C LEU A 154 -10.91 1.83 -13.33
N THR A 155 -11.90 0.95 -13.39
CA THR A 155 -12.93 1.00 -14.45
C THR A 155 -13.75 2.28 -14.32
N GLN A 156 -14.17 2.65 -13.11
CA GLN A 156 -14.88 3.90 -12.84
C GLN A 156 -14.01 5.12 -13.22
N SER A 157 -12.75 5.15 -12.78
CA SER A 157 -11.80 6.21 -13.10
C SER A 157 -11.70 6.45 -14.62
N LYS A 158 -11.49 5.39 -15.40
CA LYS A 158 -11.42 5.47 -16.87
C LYS A 158 -12.73 5.97 -17.49
N ALA A 159 -13.88 5.49 -17.02
CA ALA A 159 -15.17 5.93 -17.48
C ALA A 159 -15.44 7.40 -17.16
N TYR A 160 -15.08 7.85 -15.96
CA TYR A 160 -15.25 9.25 -15.52
C TYR A 160 -14.32 10.21 -16.26
N ARG A 161 -13.10 9.80 -16.51
CA ARG A 161 -12.19 10.58 -17.37
C ARG A 161 -12.76 10.76 -18.78
N LYS A 162 -13.30 9.69 -19.37
CA LYS A 162 -13.88 9.74 -20.72
C LYS A 162 -15.14 10.61 -20.77
N GLN A 163 -16.00 10.53 -19.76
CA GLN A 163 -17.31 11.19 -19.78
C GLN A 163 -17.26 12.63 -19.28
N TRP A 164 -16.47 12.90 -18.25
CA TRP A 164 -16.45 14.19 -17.55
C TRP A 164 -15.09 14.86 -17.48
N ASN A 165 -14.09 14.31 -18.17
CA ASN A 165 -12.71 14.77 -18.09
C ASN A 165 -12.15 14.81 -16.64
N PHE A 166 -12.65 13.92 -15.77
CA PHE A 166 -12.24 13.84 -14.38
C PHE A 166 -10.81 13.32 -14.27
N ASN A 167 -9.90 14.17 -13.76
CA ASN A 167 -8.47 13.87 -13.71
C ASN A 167 -8.13 12.92 -12.55
N SER A 168 -8.29 11.63 -12.78
CA SER A 168 -7.92 10.59 -11.82
C SER A 168 -6.81 9.69 -12.35
N ILE A 169 -5.89 9.28 -11.47
CA ILE A 169 -4.82 8.32 -11.75
C ILE A 169 -4.97 7.08 -10.87
N TYR A 170 -4.38 5.97 -11.29
CA TYR A 170 -4.48 4.70 -10.59
C TYR A 170 -3.10 4.05 -10.44
N LEU A 171 -2.67 3.84 -9.20
CA LEU A 171 -1.36 3.30 -8.85
C LEU A 171 -1.51 1.90 -8.25
N LEU A 172 -0.59 1.01 -8.56
CA LEU A 172 -0.57 -0.39 -8.14
C LEU A 172 0.69 -0.66 -7.33
N PRO A 173 0.69 -0.40 -6.01
CA PRO A 173 1.84 -0.74 -5.18
C PRO A 173 1.99 -2.25 -5.02
N VAL A 174 3.24 -2.69 -4.90
CA VAL A 174 3.61 -4.02 -4.44
C VAL A 174 3.43 -4.12 -2.91
N ASN A 175 3.84 -5.22 -2.28
CA ASN A 175 3.79 -5.35 -0.82
C ASN A 175 4.68 -4.29 -0.16
N LEU A 176 4.07 -3.48 0.68
CA LEU A 176 4.78 -2.43 1.42
C LEU A 176 5.34 -2.98 2.73
N TYR A 177 6.42 -2.40 3.21
CA TYR A 177 7.01 -2.64 4.52
C TYR A 177 7.73 -1.38 5.03
N GLY A 178 7.89 -1.25 6.32
CA GLY A 178 8.61 -0.12 6.91
C GLY A 178 8.21 0.18 8.35
N PRO A 179 8.76 1.25 8.93
CA PRO A 179 8.33 1.78 10.23
C PRO A 179 6.82 2.01 10.30
N ARG A 180 6.21 1.76 11.46
CA ARG A 180 4.75 1.91 11.71
C ARG A 180 3.86 0.88 10.98
N ASP A 181 4.43 -0.21 10.45
CA ASP A 181 3.62 -1.34 9.95
C ASP A 181 2.89 -2.02 11.11
N ASP A 182 1.96 -2.92 10.79
CA ASP A 182 1.24 -3.74 11.78
C ASP A 182 2.12 -4.93 12.20
N PHE A 183 2.46 -5.01 13.49
CA PHE A 183 3.27 -6.09 14.07
C PHE A 183 2.43 -7.13 14.85
N ASP A 184 1.10 -7.05 14.80
CA ASP A 184 0.24 -8.08 15.39
C ASP A 184 0.39 -9.41 14.64
N LEU A 185 0.60 -10.52 15.39
CA LEU A 185 0.91 -11.82 14.76
C LEU A 185 -0.28 -12.47 14.04
N GLU A 186 -1.52 -12.02 14.28
CA GLU A 186 -2.72 -12.55 13.62
C GLU A 186 -3.06 -11.78 12.33
N THR A 187 -2.79 -10.47 12.31
CA THR A 187 -3.20 -9.57 11.22
C THR A 187 -2.08 -9.12 10.32
N SER A 188 -0.84 -9.14 10.80
CA SER A 188 0.34 -8.59 10.10
C SER A 188 0.75 -9.34 8.83
N HIS A 189 1.52 -8.65 8.01
CA HIS A 189 2.24 -9.24 6.88
C HIS A 189 3.53 -9.94 7.32
N VAL A 190 4.17 -10.65 6.37
CA VAL A 190 5.32 -11.52 6.66
C VAL A 190 6.51 -10.80 7.29
N ILE A 191 6.86 -9.59 6.83
CA ILE A 191 8.03 -8.86 7.34
C ILE A 191 7.85 -8.49 8.80
N PRO A 192 6.80 -7.73 9.21
CA PRO A 192 6.62 -7.38 10.63
C PRO A 192 6.39 -8.61 11.52
N ALA A 193 5.67 -9.65 11.05
CA ALA A 193 5.50 -10.88 11.81
C ALA A 193 6.83 -11.58 12.14
N ILE A 194 7.73 -11.67 11.16
CA ILE A 194 9.02 -12.34 11.36
C ILE A 194 9.97 -11.48 12.19
N ILE A 195 10.00 -10.16 12.01
CA ILE A 195 10.77 -9.25 12.87
C ILE A 195 10.37 -9.45 14.34
N ARG A 196 9.07 -9.38 14.65
CA ARG A 196 8.56 -9.60 16.01
C ARG A 196 8.98 -10.96 16.55
N LYS A 197 8.77 -12.05 15.79
CA LYS A 197 9.13 -13.42 16.21
C LYS A 197 10.61 -13.56 16.50
N CYS A 198 11.49 -13.02 15.64
CA CYS A 198 12.94 -13.11 15.84
C CYS A 198 13.37 -12.35 17.10
N ILE A 199 12.88 -11.12 17.30
CA ILE A 199 13.24 -10.31 18.48
C ILE A 199 12.73 -10.96 19.77
N GLU A 200 11.46 -11.39 19.83
CA GLU A 200 10.91 -12.06 21.00
C GLU A 200 11.61 -13.39 21.30
N ALA A 201 11.97 -14.18 20.27
CA ALA A 201 12.71 -15.43 20.43
C ALA A 201 14.13 -15.20 20.95
N ARG A 202 14.85 -14.22 20.42
CA ARG A 202 16.16 -13.81 20.88
C ARG A 202 16.15 -13.44 22.38
N GLU A 203 15.18 -12.64 22.80
CA GLU A 203 15.07 -12.16 24.19
C GLU A 203 14.66 -13.25 25.17
N ARG A 204 13.82 -14.19 24.74
CA ARG A 204 13.41 -15.32 25.57
C ARG A 204 14.43 -16.47 25.57
N GLY A 205 15.48 -16.38 24.72
CA GLY A 205 16.45 -17.45 24.55
C GLY A 205 15.86 -18.70 23.89
N ASN A 206 14.87 -18.54 22.99
CA ASN A 206 14.27 -19.65 22.27
C ASN A 206 15.23 -20.11 21.14
N ASP A 207 15.32 -21.43 20.97
CA ASP A 207 16.21 -22.04 19.97
C ASP A 207 15.63 -22.02 18.54
N ALA A 208 14.35 -21.68 18.37
CA ALA A 208 13.70 -21.68 17.04
C ALA A 208 12.51 -20.73 16.96
N ILE A 209 12.20 -20.28 15.70
CA ILE A 209 10.93 -19.64 15.33
C ILE A 209 10.23 -20.44 14.24
N THR A 210 8.89 -20.38 14.20
CA THR A 210 8.10 -21.04 13.15
C THR A 210 7.73 -20.04 12.05
N ALA A 211 8.08 -20.40 10.80
CA ALA A 211 7.67 -19.72 9.57
C ALA A 211 6.67 -20.56 8.76
N TRP A 212 5.71 -19.91 8.10
CA TRP A 212 4.69 -20.62 7.31
C TRP A 212 5.19 -20.99 5.91
N GLY A 213 4.74 -22.15 5.41
CA GLY A 213 4.99 -22.61 4.05
C GLY A 213 6.36 -23.27 3.87
N THR A 214 6.87 -23.28 2.63
CA THR A 214 8.16 -23.88 2.27
C THR A 214 9.32 -22.89 2.24
N GLY A 215 9.02 -21.59 2.17
CA GLY A 215 10.00 -20.53 1.97
C GLY A 215 10.47 -20.36 0.51
N GLU A 216 10.00 -21.18 -0.41
CA GLU A 216 10.39 -21.14 -1.83
C GLU A 216 9.74 -19.99 -2.62
N PRO A 217 8.47 -19.57 -2.34
CA PRO A 217 7.83 -18.47 -3.06
C PRO A 217 8.65 -17.19 -2.99
N THR A 218 8.60 -16.43 -4.08
CA THR A 218 9.29 -15.14 -4.16
C THR A 218 8.30 -13.98 -4.13
N ARG A 219 8.72 -12.90 -3.51
CA ARG A 219 7.94 -11.65 -3.38
C ARG A 219 8.84 -10.47 -3.68
N GLU A 220 8.19 -9.42 -4.11
CA GLU A 220 8.76 -8.09 -4.17
C GLU A 220 8.19 -7.26 -3.02
N PHE A 221 9.05 -6.45 -2.42
CA PHE A 221 8.70 -5.54 -1.32
C PHE A 221 9.18 -4.13 -1.65
N LEU A 222 8.38 -3.14 -1.30
CA LEU A 222 8.69 -1.74 -1.50
C LEU A 222 8.71 -1.03 -0.14
N TYR A 223 9.78 -0.30 0.13
CA TYR A 223 9.88 0.48 1.36
C TYR A 223 8.83 1.58 1.39
N VAL A 224 8.20 1.77 2.53
CA VAL A 224 7.02 2.63 2.67
C VAL A 224 7.28 4.09 2.32
N LYS A 225 8.49 4.61 2.59
CA LYS A 225 8.85 5.99 2.24
C LYS A 225 9.01 6.16 0.73
N ASP A 226 9.63 5.18 0.04
CA ASP A 226 9.70 5.19 -1.43
C ASP A 226 8.30 5.11 -2.05
N ALA A 227 7.39 4.33 -1.43
CA ALA A 227 6.01 4.28 -1.88
C ALA A 227 5.29 5.62 -1.71
N ALA A 228 5.48 6.31 -0.58
CA ALA A 228 4.92 7.64 -0.31
C ALA A 228 5.41 8.65 -1.35
N GLU A 229 6.72 8.72 -1.58
CA GLU A 229 7.34 9.56 -2.61
C GLU A 229 6.76 9.27 -3.99
N GLY A 230 6.72 7.98 -4.41
CA GLY A 230 6.20 7.60 -5.72
C GLY A 230 4.72 7.93 -5.92
N ILE A 231 3.89 7.90 -4.86
CA ILE A 231 2.49 8.31 -4.92
C ILE A 231 2.39 9.83 -5.10
N LEU A 232 3.17 10.61 -4.38
CA LEU A 232 3.17 12.06 -4.49
C LEU A 232 3.71 12.51 -5.84
N ASP A 233 4.80 11.93 -6.33
CA ASP A 233 5.37 12.19 -7.65
C ASP A 233 4.39 11.87 -8.79
N ALA A 234 3.71 10.73 -8.69
CA ALA A 234 2.66 10.39 -9.65
C ALA A 234 1.46 11.35 -9.56
N THR A 235 1.08 11.79 -8.36
CA THR A 235 -0.02 12.74 -8.17
C THR A 235 0.32 14.08 -8.83
N GLU A 236 1.53 14.55 -8.70
CA GLU A 236 2.02 15.79 -9.30
C GLU A 236 2.16 15.69 -10.83
N ARG A 237 2.87 14.66 -11.31
CA ARG A 237 3.40 14.62 -12.70
C ARG A 237 2.60 13.74 -13.65
N TYR A 238 1.80 12.79 -13.17
CA TYR A 238 1.11 11.83 -14.02
C TYR A 238 -0.37 12.18 -14.22
N ASN A 239 -0.80 12.36 -15.49
CA ASN A 239 -2.16 12.78 -15.83
C ASN A 239 -2.86 11.86 -16.86
N ALA A 240 -2.42 10.60 -16.99
CA ALA A 240 -3.03 9.65 -17.90
C ALA A 240 -3.96 8.63 -17.19
N SER A 241 -4.78 7.93 -17.97
CA SER A 241 -5.75 6.95 -17.48
C SER A 241 -5.20 5.55 -17.27
N ASP A 242 -3.98 5.29 -17.76
CA ASP A 242 -3.39 3.96 -17.63
C ASP A 242 -2.90 3.73 -16.20
N PRO A 243 -3.12 2.55 -15.62
CA PRO A 243 -2.59 2.24 -14.30
C PRO A 243 -1.07 2.19 -14.32
N VAL A 244 -0.44 2.50 -13.18
CA VAL A 244 1.02 2.46 -13.04
C VAL A 244 1.41 1.60 -11.83
N ASN A 245 2.32 0.66 -12.05
CA ASN A 245 2.94 -0.14 -11.01
C ASN A 245 3.95 0.66 -10.20
N LEU A 246 3.91 0.53 -8.87
CA LEU A 246 4.92 1.03 -7.95
C LEU A 246 5.58 -0.16 -7.23
N GLY A 247 6.84 -0.39 -7.50
CA GLY A 247 7.62 -1.50 -6.96
C GLY A 247 9.10 -1.17 -6.87
N SER A 248 9.84 -2.03 -6.19
CA SER A 248 11.30 -1.91 -6.06
C SER A 248 12.05 -2.50 -7.26
N GLY A 249 11.40 -3.32 -8.07
CA GLY A 249 12.05 -4.09 -9.13
C GLY A 249 12.89 -5.28 -8.62
N GLU A 250 12.95 -5.52 -7.30
CA GLU A 250 13.70 -6.61 -6.70
C GLU A 250 12.80 -7.74 -6.20
N GLU A 251 13.18 -8.98 -6.48
CA GLU A 251 12.44 -10.18 -6.08
C GLU A 251 13.29 -11.01 -5.12
N ILE A 252 12.71 -11.39 -3.98
CA ILE A 252 13.39 -12.18 -2.94
C ILE A 252 12.53 -13.39 -2.54
N SER A 253 13.15 -14.57 -2.30
CA SER A 253 12.45 -15.72 -1.71
C SER A 253 12.13 -15.47 -0.24
N ILE A 254 11.02 -16.04 0.24
CA ILE A 254 10.64 -15.92 1.67
C ILE A 254 11.73 -16.51 2.56
N ARG A 255 12.40 -17.59 2.15
CA ARG A 255 13.54 -18.16 2.87
C ARG A 255 14.69 -17.16 3.02
N LYS A 256 15.07 -16.48 1.92
CA LYS A 256 16.15 -15.48 1.96
C LYS A 256 15.73 -14.25 2.80
N LEU A 257 14.48 -13.84 2.68
CA LEU A 257 13.90 -12.77 3.50
C LEU A 257 14.06 -13.06 5.00
N ILE A 258 13.61 -14.24 5.45
CA ILE A 258 13.63 -14.62 6.86
C ILE A 258 15.07 -14.71 7.37
N ASN A 259 15.99 -15.25 6.58
CA ASN A 259 17.42 -15.30 6.96
C ASN A 259 18.03 -13.89 7.11
N ILE A 260 17.61 -12.92 6.26
CA ILE A 260 18.08 -11.53 6.40
C ILE A 260 17.51 -10.89 7.67
N ILE A 261 16.24 -11.15 7.99
CA ILE A 261 15.61 -10.64 9.22
C ILE A 261 16.31 -11.24 10.45
N ALA A 262 16.54 -12.55 10.47
CA ALA A 262 17.26 -13.22 11.56
C ALA A 262 18.66 -12.62 11.77
N ASP A 263 19.43 -12.44 10.69
CA ASP A 263 20.75 -11.80 10.69
C ASP A 263 20.69 -10.38 11.29
N GLN A 264 19.76 -9.53 10.82
CA GLN A 264 19.65 -8.13 11.26
C GLN A 264 19.07 -7.96 12.66
N THR A 265 18.23 -8.90 13.11
CA THR A 265 17.71 -8.90 14.50
C THR A 265 18.63 -9.59 15.50
N GLY A 266 19.74 -10.21 15.04
CA GLY A 266 20.64 -10.98 15.88
C GLY A 266 20.02 -12.26 16.45
N PHE A 267 19.03 -12.85 15.78
CA PHE A 267 18.46 -14.14 16.13
C PHE A 267 19.31 -15.27 15.54
N GLU A 268 19.92 -16.09 16.38
CA GLU A 268 20.83 -17.18 15.99
C GLU A 268 20.17 -18.57 16.00
N GLY A 269 18.86 -18.65 16.34
CA GLY A 269 18.12 -19.91 16.40
C GLY A 269 17.72 -20.45 15.04
N ASP A 270 17.09 -21.62 15.03
CA ASP A 270 16.63 -22.33 13.84
C ASP A 270 15.31 -21.74 13.27
N ILE A 271 15.11 -21.85 11.95
CA ILE A 271 13.86 -21.52 11.27
C ILE A 271 13.11 -22.82 10.94
N GLU A 272 12.05 -23.09 11.70
CA GLU A 272 11.16 -24.24 11.46
C GLU A 272 10.06 -23.86 10.46
N TRP A 273 9.86 -24.72 9.44
CA TRP A 273 8.89 -24.46 8.38
C TRP A 273 7.59 -25.25 8.60
N ASP A 274 6.48 -24.54 8.84
CA ASP A 274 5.14 -25.16 8.88
C ASP A 274 4.58 -25.29 7.45
N THR A 275 4.90 -26.41 6.81
CA THR A 275 4.45 -26.71 5.44
C THR A 275 2.97 -27.09 5.35
N SER A 276 2.24 -27.14 6.46
CA SER A 276 0.77 -27.29 6.45
C SER A 276 0.06 -25.99 6.04
N LYS A 277 0.76 -24.86 6.11
CA LYS A 277 0.28 -23.55 5.69
C LYS A 277 0.57 -23.31 4.20
N PRO A 278 -0.33 -22.60 3.48
CA PRO A 278 -0.17 -22.39 2.04
C PRO A 278 0.96 -21.41 1.71
N ASP A 279 1.68 -21.70 0.63
CA ASP A 279 2.70 -20.81 0.05
C ASP A 279 2.11 -19.60 -0.72
N GLY A 280 0.86 -19.69 -1.17
CA GLY A 280 0.25 -18.71 -2.07
C GLY A 280 0.79 -18.80 -3.51
N GLN A 281 0.79 -17.67 -4.24
CA GLN A 281 1.35 -17.64 -5.60
C GLN A 281 2.87 -17.86 -5.56
N PRO A 282 3.44 -18.66 -6.50
CA PRO A 282 4.88 -18.95 -6.54
C PRO A 282 5.75 -17.69 -6.67
N ARG A 283 5.36 -16.75 -7.54
CA ARG A 283 6.11 -15.52 -7.82
C ARG A 283 5.20 -14.31 -7.91
N ARG A 284 5.66 -13.18 -7.36
CA ARG A 284 5.03 -11.86 -7.52
C ARG A 284 6.11 -10.78 -7.65
N LYS A 285 6.18 -10.20 -8.85
CA LYS A 285 7.07 -9.08 -9.18
C LYS A 285 6.39 -8.18 -10.20
N LEU A 286 6.48 -6.87 -10.01
CA LEU A 286 5.94 -5.86 -10.93
C LEU A 286 6.96 -5.48 -12.00
N ASP A 287 6.47 -5.09 -13.16
CA ASP A 287 7.23 -4.30 -14.14
C ASP A 287 7.05 -2.82 -13.78
N THR A 288 8.12 -2.14 -13.44
CA THR A 288 8.12 -0.74 -12.96
C THR A 288 8.50 0.27 -14.04
N THR A 289 8.72 -0.19 -15.27
CA THR A 289 9.18 0.64 -16.42
C THR A 289 8.30 1.88 -16.60
N ARG A 290 6.98 1.74 -16.45
CA ARG A 290 6.05 2.84 -16.67
C ARG A 290 6.21 3.99 -15.67
N ALA A 291 6.47 3.71 -14.40
CA ALA A 291 6.73 4.73 -13.39
C ALA A 291 7.95 5.57 -13.78
N LYS A 292 9.03 4.91 -14.15
CA LYS A 292 10.26 5.57 -14.63
C LYS A 292 10.02 6.42 -15.87
N GLU A 293 9.34 5.88 -16.88
CA GLU A 293 9.10 6.58 -18.15
C GLU A 293 8.12 7.75 -18.05
N ARG A 294 7.16 7.70 -17.12
CA ARG A 294 6.04 8.66 -17.08
C ARG A 294 6.23 9.80 -16.11
N PHE A 295 6.91 9.57 -15.00
CA PHE A 295 7.13 10.58 -13.97
C PHE A 295 8.50 10.48 -13.28
N ASP A 296 9.45 9.76 -13.92
CA ASP A 296 10.86 9.64 -13.52
C ASP A 296 11.05 9.15 -12.07
N TRP A 297 10.23 8.16 -11.65
CA TRP A 297 10.33 7.59 -10.31
C TRP A 297 10.83 6.14 -10.35
N GLU A 298 11.73 5.84 -9.44
CA GLU A 298 12.23 4.50 -9.09
C GLU A 298 12.45 4.43 -7.59
N ALA A 299 12.20 3.26 -6.99
CA ALA A 299 12.53 3.04 -5.58
C ALA A 299 14.05 3.21 -5.36
N SER A 300 14.43 3.96 -4.34
CA SER A 300 15.83 4.32 -4.06
C SER A 300 16.41 3.62 -2.84
N THR A 301 15.57 3.16 -1.91
CA THR A 301 16.00 2.55 -0.66
C THR A 301 16.43 1.10 -0.87
N ALA A 302 17.69 0.76 -0.55
CA ALA A 302 18.14 -0.62 -0.57
C ALA A 302 17.36 -1.48 0.42
N PHE A 303 16.99 -2.73 0.02
CA PHE A 303 16.11 -3.58 0.83
C PHE A 303 16.61 -3.79 2.26
N ARG A 304 17.93 -4.05 2.43
CA ARG A 304 18.53 -4.24 3.78
C ARG A 304 18.51 -2.97 4.62
N GLU A 305 18.62 -1.80 4.01
CA GLU A 305 18.57 -0.51 4.68
C GLU A 305 17.15 -0.21 5.19
N GLY A 306 16.14 -0.36 4.33
CA GLY A 306 14.73 -0.19 4.73
C GLY A 306 14.31 -1.21 5.79
N LEU A 307 14.83 -2.44 5.72
CA LEU A 307 14.54 -3.48 6.71
C LEU A 307 15.18 -3.14 8.07
N GLN A 308 16.43 -2.66 8.08
CA GLN A 308 17.12 -2.22 9.30
C GLN A 308 16.34 -1.08 9.99
N ALA A 309 15.92 -0.06 9.22
CA ALA A 309 15.12 1.04 9.75
C ALA A 309 13.75 0.56 10.31
N THR A 310 13.19 -0.51 9.73
CA THR A 310 11.94 -1.11 10.23
C THR A 310 12.15 -1.84 11.55
N ILE A 311 13.25 -2.58 11.68
CA ILE A 311 13.64 -3.31 12.90
C ILE A 311 13.92 -2.31 14.03
N GLU A 312 14.75 -1.30 13.79
CA GLU A 312 15.07 -0.26 14.76
C GLU A 312 13.83 0.44 15.27
N TRP A 313 12.93 0.82 14.34
CA TRP A 313 11.66 1.45 14.72
C TRP A 313 10.82 0.53 15.61
N TYR A 314 10.73 -0.77 15.30
CA TYR A 314 9.97 -1.72 16.12
C TYR A 314 10.58 -1.89 17.51
N GLU A 315 11.92 -2.02 17.62
CA GLU A 315 12.60 -2.13 18.91
C GLU A 315 12.36 -0.88 19.80
N ASP A 316 12.37 0.31 19.19
CA ASP A 316 12.16 1.58 19.90
C ASP A 316 10.71 1.83 20.34
N ASN A 317 9.71 1.23 19.64
CA ASN A 317 8.29 1.54 19.85
C ASN A 317 7.47 0.34 20.34
N ARG A 318 8.06 -0.81 20.58
CA ARG A 318 7.33 -2.05 20.90
C ARG A 318 6.53 -1.98 22.20
N ASP A 319 7.01 -1.24 23.20
CA ASP A 319 6.32 -1.08 24.47
C ASP A 319 4.99 -0.32 24.31
N ASP A 320 4.95 0.64 23.37
CA ASP A 320 3.72 1.35 23.01
C ASP A 320 2.78 0.49 22.16
N ILE A 321 3.35 -0.41 21.34
CA ILE A 321 2.58 -1.32 20.46
C ILE A 321 1.91 -2.45 21.28
N HIS A 322 2.59 -2.94 22.32
CA HIS A 322 2.17 -4.11 23.11
C HIS A 322 1.79 -3.77 24.56
N GLY A 323 1.81 -2.50 24.95
CA GLY A 323 1.60 -2.05 26.32
C GLY A 323 0.19 -2.27 26.91
N ASP A 324 -0.72 -2.83 26.13
CA ASP A 324 -2.10 -3.19 26.51
C ASP A 324 -2.36 -4.72 26.47
N GLU A 325 -1.32 -5.59 26.37
CA GLU A 325 -1.44 -7.06 26.42
C GLU A 325 -1.23 -7.64 27.82
#